data_78939bf5558b392e733f5477077c0a8b
#
_entry.id   78939bf5558b392e733f5477077c0a8b
#
_cell.length_a   1.000
_cell.length_b   1.000
_cell.length_c   1.000
_cell.angle_alpha   90.00
_cell.angle_beta   90.00
_cell.angle_gamma   90.00
#
_symmetry.space_group_name_H-M   'P 1'
#
loop_
_entity.id
_entity.type
_entity.pdbx_description
1 polymer ?
#
loop_
_entity_poly.entity_id
_entity_poly.type
_entity_poly.pdbx_seq_one_letter_code
_entity_poly.pdbx_strand_id
1 'polypeptide(L)'
;EYGLLGRLKADCEYFLSEGHQHKKHLWAGSIHAQIAKMRELYDLLPEKPEGITKEIIDDYETRMAPWEHDEAEETQILDEALDAHHGQIDMLMQAVRGELTVGTIRYSIFEGRPHISMIEVLEDYRRQGIATQMLRYLQGQYPNEEIVWGYLTEDGSALYQAVVDEQPNPDYLRVQNDLEDITREFDAYVRRLAGGAILSPQEAADMDDLEDTQYRLEKELEELRPIRAFVRMGDGTAAEAPAVMDEATPTDLAPLREPPAAPQVATHNFRFSEDYDLYPSGAKTKYKNNVMAIKLLKQIELEKRTATPEEQIILARYVGWGGLANAFSSTASGWENEYQELKSLLTDVEYKAAMNSTITAYYTEPDLIRHIYRALERFGFEGGPDRKILDPGMGTGNFYSVLPEQFQGSKLFGVELDSITGRIAKQLYPDADISIMGYEATKFEDNSFDVILGNIPFNSVKIYDRRYNDLNPYIHDYFFIKSLDLAKPGGIIAFITSKGIMDRKDESLREYIARWAEFIGAIRLPNTAFKALAGTDVTADVVFLKKRAQTIELDRMNLPSWIETDLDRSKWIAYNRYFKDNPEMLMGEMVSSRNMYGNEDGTACVAPEDFDLNQHLTQAVDSLYARFTAEPDEEI
;
A
#
# COMPACT_ATOMS: atom_id res chain seq x y z
N GLU A 1 -28.69 -27.01 -16.76
CA GLU A 1 -28.89 -26.10 -17.92
C GLU A 1 -30.16 -25.25 -17.76
N TYR A 2 -31.34 -25.84 -17.42
CA TYR A 2 -32.59 -25.09 -17.16
C TYR A 2 -32.42 -24.02 -16.07
N GLY A 3 -31.79 -24.36 -14.94
CA GLY A 3 -31.55 -23.43 -13.82
C GLY A 3 -30.62 -22.27 -14.21
N LEU A 4 -29.60 -22.53 -15.04
CA LEU A 4 -28.71 -21.49 -15.52
C LEU A 4 -29.41 -20.53 -16.50
N LEU A 5 -30.20 -21.06 -17.43
CA LEU A 5 -30.98 -20.24 -18.38
C LEU A 5 -31.97 -19.33 -17.62
N GLY A 6 -32.64 -19.87 -16.58
CA GLY A 6 -33.53 -19.09 -15.72
C GLY A 6 -32.81 -17.99 -14.97
N ARG A 7 -31.58 -18.24 -14.47
CA ARG A 7 -30.74 -17.25 -13.83
C ARG A 7 -30.31 -16.16 -14.80
N LEU A 8 -29.83 -16.52 -15.98
CA LEU A 8 -29.43 -15.56 -17.01
C LEU A 8 -30.58 -14.61 -17.40
N LYS A 9 -31.82 -15.13 -17.46
CA LYS A 9 -33.02 -14.31 -17.65
C LYS A 9 -33.23 -13.33 -16.49
N ALA A 10 -33.16 -13.81 -15.24
CA ALA A 10 -33.30 -12.96 -14.05
C ALA A 10 -32.24 -11.86 -13.99
N ASP A 11 -31.00 -12.17 -14.36
CA ASP A 11 -29.91 -11.19 -14.44
C ASP A 11 -30.20 -10.10 -15.49
N CYS A 12 -30.77 -10.46 -16.66
CA CYS A 12 -31.19 -9.47 -17.67
C CYS A 12 -32.34 -8.58 -17.16
N GLU A 13 -33.33 -9.17 -16.49
CA GLU A 13 -34.44 -8.43 -15.88
C GLU A 13 -33.96 -7.46 -14.79
N TYR A 14 -33.04 -7.92 -13.93
CA TYR A 14 -32.43 -7.09 -12.90
C TYR A 14 -31.59 -5.96 -13.51
N PHE A 15 -30.75 -6.26 -14.50
CA PHE A 15 -29.98 -5.26 -15.24
C PHE A 15 -30.86 -4.16 -15.82
N LEU A 16 -32.00 -4.52 -16.41
CA LEU A 16 -32.93 -3.55 -17.04
C LEU A 16 -33.79 -2.78 -16.03
N SER A 17 -33.87 -3.21 -14.77
CA SER A 17 -34.73 -2.61 -13.74
C SER A 17 -33.89 -1.99 -12.59
N GLU A 18 -33.56 -2.78 -11.57
CA GLU A 18 -32.93 -2.33 -10.33
C GLU A 18 -31.41 -2.35 -10.38
N GLY A 19 -30.82 -3.04 -11.35
CA GLY A 19 -29.38 -3.20 -11.52
C GLY A 19 -28.66 -1.98 -12.09
N HIS A 20 -29.37 -0.85 -12.29
CA HIS A 20 -28.83 0.43 -12.80
C HIS A 20 -27.93 0.27 -14.04
N GLN A 21 -28.23 -0.72 -14.88
CA GLN A 21 -27.54 -1.08 -16.12
C GLN A 21 -26.03 -1.43 -15.94
N HIS A 22 -25.63 -1.84 -14.74
CA HIS A 22 -24.26 -2.28 -14.50
C HIS A 22 -23.99 -3.72 -14.95
N LYS A 23 -23.03 -3.91 -15.88
CA LYS A 23 -22.65 -5.22 -16.45
C LYS A 23 -22.16 -6.23 -15.40
N LYS A 24 -21.67 -5.78 -14.24
CA LYS A 24 -21.27 -6.65 -13.10
C LYS A 24 -22.41 -7.54 -12.56
N HIS A 25 -23.67 -7.20 -12.88
CA HIS A 25 -24.83 -7.99 -12.49
C HIS A 25 -25.20 -9.06 -13.51
N LEU A 26 -24.49 -9.11 -14.64
CA LEU A 26 -24.65 -10.14 -15.66
C LEU A 26 -23.70 -11.30 -15.35
N TRP A 27 -24.22 -12.52 -15.33
CA TRP A 27 -23.41 -13.72 -15.07
C TRP A 27 -22.22 -13.87 -16.03
N ALA A 28 -22.41 -13.50 -17.31
CA ALA A 28 -21.37 -13.57 -18.32
C ALA A 28 -20.45 -12.34 -18.38
N GLY A 29 -20.66 -11.32 -17.52
CA GLY A 29 -19.83 -10.11 -17.44
C GLY A 29 -20.03 -9.11 -18.59
N SER A 30 -20.63 -9.51 -19.73
CA SER A 30 -20.98 -8.63 -20.85
C SER A 30 -22.36 -8.95 -21.40
N ILE A 31 -23.02 -7.97 -22.04
CA ILE A 31 -24.34 -8.13 -22.63
C ILE A 31 -24.28 -9.17 -23.75
N HIS A 32 -23.31 -9.03 -24.65
CA HIS A 32 -23.13 -9.97 -25.77
C HIS A 32 -22.92 -11.40 -25.29
N ALA A 33 -22.03 -11.65 -24.35
CA ALA A 33 -21.78 -12.99 -23.81
C ALA A 33 -22.99 -13.55 -23.07
N GLN A 34 -23.74 -12.70 -22.33
CA GLN A 34 -24.98 -13.09 -21.66
C GLN A 34 -26.05 -13.58 -22.65
N ILE A 35 -26.32 -12.80 -23.69
CA ILE A 35 -27.30 -13.12 -24.74
C ILE A 35 -26.87 -14.36 -25.56
N ALA A 36 -25.59 -14.42 -25.94
CA ALA A 36 -25.03 -15.59 -26.65
C ALA A 36 -25.20 -16.88 -25.83
N LYS A 37 -24.90 -16.81 -24.50
CA LYS A 37 -25.07 -17.96 -23.61
C LYS A 37 -26.53 -18.36 -23.41
N MET A 38 -27.43 -17.39 -23.37
CA MET A 38 -28.88 -17.68 -23.31
C MET A 38 -29.37 -18.40 -24.59
N ARG A 39 -28.94 -17.97 -25.78
CA ARG A 39 -29.26 -18.62 -27.05
C ARG A 39 -28.70 -20.04 -27.12
N GLU A 40 -27.43 -20.23 -26.76
CA GLU A 40 -26.77 -21.54 -26.68
C GLU A 40 -27.57 -22.51 -25.80
N LEU A 41 -27.88 -22.12 -24.59
CA LEU A 41 -28.62 -22.96 -23.63
C LEU A 41 -30.04 -23.23 -24.11
N TYR A 42 -30.70 -22.22 -24.65
CA TYR A 42 -32.06 -22.41 -25.21
C TYR A 42 -32.07 -23.43 -26.33
N ASP A 43 -31.10 -23.38 -27.26
CA ASP A 43 -31.04 -24.33 -28.40
C ASP A 43 -30.66 -25.74 -27.94
N LEU A 44 -29.83 -25.91 -26.92
CA LEU A 44 -29.41 -27.20 -26.36
C LEU A 44 -30.53 -27.94 -25.60
N LEU A 45 -31.51 -27.19 -25.02
CA LEU A 45 -32.56 -27.82 -24.22
C LEU A 45 -33.59 -28.59 -25.09
N PRO A 46 -33.84 -29.86 -24.79
CA PRO A 46 -34.78 -30.69 -25.58
C PRO A 46 -36.23 -30.23 -25.44
N GLU A 47 -36.64 -29.77 -24.27
CA GLU A 47 -37.93 -29.12 -24.03
C GLU A 47 -37.70 -27.64 -23.73
N LYS A 48 -38.48 -26.77 -24.37
CA LYS A 48 -38.30 -25.31 -24.16
C LYS A 48 -39.02 -24.87 -22.90
N PRO A 49 -38.34 -24.11 -22.01
CA PRO A 49 -38.94 -23.68 -20.74
C PRO A 49 -40.12 -22.72 -20.98
N GLU A 50 -41.19 -22.88 -20.21
CA GLU A 50 -42.28 -21.89 -20.19
C GLU A 50 -41.76 -20.52 -19.76
N GLY A 51 -42.03 -19.47 -20.54
CA GLY A 51 -41.66 -18.08 -20.21
C GLY A 51 -40.26 -17.65 -20.63
N ILE A 52 -39.53 -18.48 -21.42
CA ILE A 52 -38.33 -18.06 -22.16
C ILE A 52 -38.48 -18.52 -23.60
N THR A 53 -38.55 -17.57 -24.53
CA THR A 53 -38.61 -17.85 -26.00
C THR A 53 -37.47 -17.11 -26.69
N LYS A 54 -37.21 -17.43 -27.95
CA LYS A 54 -36.19 -16.73 -28.75
C LYS A 54 -36.54 -15.24 -28.85
N GLU A 55 -37.79 -14.92 -29.00
CA GLU A 55 -38.30 -13.54 -29.08
C GLU A 55 -38.02 -12.75 -27.78
N ILE A 56 -38.13 -13.42 -26.62
CA ILE A 56 -37.78 -12.80 -25.34
C ILE A 56 -36.26 -12.56 -25.22
N ILE A 57 -35.43 -13.49 -25.71
CA ILE A 57 -33.99 -13.32 -25.71
C ILE A 57 -33.56 -12.18 -26.66
N ASP A 58 -34.21 -12.10 -27.82
CA ASP A 58 -33.99 -11.03 -28.81
C ASP A 58 -34.50 -9.66 -28.30
N ASP A 59 -35.59 -9.64 -27.49
CA ASP A 59 -36.07 -8.44 -26.80
C ASP A 59 -35.05 -7.95 -25.77
N TYR A 60 -34.45 -8.84 -24.97
CA TYR A 60 -33.36 -8.46 -24.06
C TYR A 60 -32.18 -7.88 -24.83
N GLU A 61 -31.72 -8.51 -25.91
CA GLU A 61 -30.65 -7.99 -26.74
C GLU A 61 -30.97 -6.56 -27.22
N THR A 62 -32.16 -6.35 -27.76
CA THR A 62 -32.59 -5.04 -28.28
C THR A 62 -32.66 -3.99 -27.17
N ARG A 63 -33.21 -4.34 -26.01
CA ARG A 63 -33.35 -3.40 -24.88
C ARG A 63 -32.06 -3.12 -24.16
N MET A 64 -31.10 -4.05 -24.16
CA MET A 64 -29.80 -3.91 -23.55
C MET A 64 -28.76 -3.32 -24.53
N ALA A 65 -28.99 -3.35 -25.84
CA ALA A 65 -28.09 -2.81 -26.86
C ALA A 65 -27.63 -1.37 -26.65
N PRO A 66 -28.46 -0.41 -26.13
CA PRO A 66 -27.98 0.93 -25.83
C PRO A 66 -26.84 0.98 -24.78
N TRP A 67 -26.68 -0.09 -23.99
CA TRP A 67 -25.68 -0.22 -22.93
C TRP A 67 -24.51 -1.14 -23.35
N GLU A 68 -24.56 -1.64 -24.58
CA GLU A 68 -23.52 -2.48 -25.20
C GLU A 68 -22.44 -1.63 -25.87
N HIS A 69 -22.24 -0.41 -25.39
CA HIS A 69 -21.01 0.27 -25.79
C HIS A 69 -19.88 -0.68 -25.46
N ASP A 70 -19.10 -1.03 -26.49
CA ASP A 70 -17.82 -1.71 -26.37
C ASP A 70 -17.18 -1.25 -25.08
N GLU A 71 -16.55 -2.18 -24.36
CA GLU A 71 -15.51 -1.80 -23.41
C GLU A 71 -14.56 -0.94 -24.23
N ALA A 72 -14.87 0.35 -24.33
CA ALA A 72 -13.96 1.36 -24.84
C ALA A 72 -12.75 1.12 -23.97
N GLU A 73 -11.69 0.56 -24.56
CA GLU A 73 -10.45 0.24 -23.89
C GLU A 73 -10.19 1.33 -22.87
N GLU A 74 -10.20 0.93 -21.60
CA GLU A 74 -10.23 1.88 -20.49
C GLU A 74 -9.07 2.84 -20.70
N THR A 75 -9.35 4.14 -20.73
CA THR A 75 -8.32 5.13 -21.00
C THR A 75 -7.38 5.15 -19.81
N GLN A 76 -6.18 4.62 -19.97
CA GLN A 76 -5.13 4.67 -18.96
C GLN A 76 -4.38 5.99 -19.08
N ILE A 77 -4.12 6.64 -17.94
CA ILE A 77 -3.29 7.83 -17.87
C ILE A 77 -1.91 7.44 -17.38
N LEU A 78 -0.90 7.68 -18.22
CA LEU A 78 0.52 7.51 -17.92
C LEU A 78 1.14 8.90 -17.78
N ASP A 79 1.96 9.10 -16.75
CA ASP A 79 2.61 10.38 -16.48
C ASP A 79 4.08 10.15 -16.18
N GLU A 80 4.97 10.78 -16.95
CA GLU A 80 6.42 10.56 -16.86
C GLU A 80 7.21 11.86 -16.92
N ALA A 81 8.30 11.93 -16.16
CA ALA A 81 9.25 13.02 -16.25
C ALA A 81 10.15 12.83 -17.48
N LEU A 82 10.22 13.85 -18.33
CA LEU A 82 11.09 13.85 -19.51
C LEU A 82 12.48 14.36 -19.19
N ASP A 83 12.58 15.46 -18.45
CA ASP A 83 13.85 16.12 -18.12
C ASP A 83 13.70 17.03 -16.89
N ALA A 84 14.82 17.41 -16.27
CA ALA A 84 14.84 18.31 -15.12
C ALA A 84 15.98 19.33 -15.26
N HIS A 85 15.62 20.62 -15.40
CA HIS A 85 16.56 21.73 -15.56
C HIS A 85 16.24 22.88 -14.60
N HIS A 86 17.23 23.41 -13.90
CA HIS A 86 17.15 24.66 -13.14
C HIS A 86 15.92 24.83 -12.20
N GLY A 87 15.46 23.72 -11.59
CA GLY A 87 14.29 23.73 -10.70
C GLY A 87 12.95 23.57 -11.41
N GLN A 88 12.96 23.31 -12.73
CA GLN A 88 11.81 22.94 -13.54
C GLN A 88 11.92 21.47 -13.92
N ILE A 89 10.82 20.72 -13.85
CA ILE A 89 10.70 19.33 -14.29
C ILE A 89 9.73 19.30 -15.46
N ASP A 90 10.18 18.89 -16.61
CA ASP A 90 9.33 18.72 -17.79
C ASP A 90 8.67 17.34 -17.77
N MET A 91 7.36 17.29 -17.96
CA MET A 91 6.50 16.13 -17.80
C MET A 91 5.72 15.85 -19.08
N LEU A 92 5.49 14.57 -19.36
CA LEU A 92 4.60 14.09 -20.41
C LEU A 92 3.53 13.19 -19.82
N MET A 93 2.29 13.61 -19.93
CA MET A 93 1.14 12.77 -19.61
C MET A 93 0.53 12.23 -20.90
N GLN A 94 0.21 10.94 -20.91
CA GLN A 94 -0.38 10.24 -22.05
C GLN A 94 -1.67 9.55 -21.64
N ALA A 95 -2.72 9.74 -22.41
CA ALA A 95 -3.94 8.94 -22.35
C ALA A 95 -3.81 7.81 -23.37
N VAL A 96 -3.85 6.56 -22.92
CA VAL A 96 -3.61 5.37 -23.75
C VAL A 96 -4.84 4.48 -23.75
N ARG A 97 -5.25 3.99 -24.91
CA ARG A 97 -6.26 2.95 -25.08
C ARG A 97 -5.63 1.78 -25.84
N GLY A 98 -5.50 0.63 -25.17
CA GLY A 98 -4.72 -0.50 -25.71
C GLY A 98 -3.26 -0.11 -25.94
N GLU A 99 -2.78 -0.20 -27.19
CA GLU A 99 -1.41 0.21 -27.58
C GLU A 99 -1.35 1.62 -28.17
N LEU A 100 -2.47 2.34 -28.28
CA LEU A 100 -2.55 3.64 -28.94
C LEU A 100 -2.60 4.79 -27.95
N THR A 101 -1.66 5.74 -28.05
CA THR A 101 -1.74 7.02 -27.34
C THR A 101 -2.79 7.89 -28.03
N VAL A 102 -3.91 8.14 -27.35
CA VAL A 102 -5.07 8.89 -27.88
C VAL A 102 -5.10 10.36 -27.45
N GLY A 103 -4.30 10.72 -26.43
CA GLY A 103 -4.14 12.10 -26.00
C GLY A 103 -2.83 12.31 -25.25
N THR A 104 -2.33 13.56 -25.24
CA THR A 104 -1.12 13.96 -24.53
C THR A 104 -1.29 15.32 -23.86
N ILE A 105 -0.73 15.47 -22.65
CA ILE A 105 -0.47 16.78 -22.03
C ILE A 105 1.04 16.90 -21.82
N ARG A 106 1.64 17.97 -22.35
CA ARG A 106 2.99 18.39 -21.95
C ARG A 106 2.87 19.51 -20.96
N TYR A 107 3.51 19.36 -19.82
CA TYR A 107 3.54 20.36 -18.78
C TYR A 107 4.88 20.34 -18.06
N SER A 108 5.19 21.40 -17.35
CA SER A 108 6.37 21.46 -16.51
C SER A 108 5.97 21.81 -15.09
N ILE A 109 6.70 21.27 -14.12
CA ILE A 109 6.53 21.63 -12.71
C ILE A 109 7.55 22.71 -12.40
N PHE A 110 7.08 23.89 -12.04
CA PHE A 110 7.90 25.01 -11.60
C PHE A 110 7.39 25.54 -10.25
N GLU A 111 8.25 25.63 -9.26
CA GLU A 111 7.89 26.00 -7.89
C GLU A 111 6.74 25.15 -7.30
N GLY A 112 6.67 23.87 -7.67
CA GLY A 112 5.63 22.94 -7.21
C GLY A 112 4.32 23.02 -7.98
N ARG A 113 4.16 23.94 -8.95
CA ARG A 113 2.94 24.14 -9.74
C ARG A 113 3.06 23.54 -11.13
N PRO A 114 2.05 22.85 -11.63
CA PRO A 114 2.02 22.36 -13.00
C PRO A 114 1.68 23.48 -13.98
N HIS A 115 2.55 23.68 -14.98
CA HIS A 115 2.41 24.64 -16.07
C HIS A 115 2.17 23.89 -17.37
N ILE A 116 0.95 23.88 -17.89
CA ILE A 116 0.60 23.20 -19.13
C ILE A 116 1.14 23.99 -20.32
N SER A 117 1.96 23.35 -21.14
CA SER A 117 2.47 23.92 -22.39
C SER A 117 1.68 23.45 -23.61
N MET A 118 1.12 22.25 -23.59
CA MET A 118 0.37 21.67 -24.70
C MET A 118 -0.62 20.61 -24.23
N ILE A 119 -1.81 20.61 -24.83
CA ILE A 119 -2.78 19.51 -24.76
C ILE A 119 -3.14 19.11 -26.18
N GLU A 120 -3.03 17.83 -26.48
CA GLU A 120 -3.36 17.30 -27.79
C GLU A 120 -4.20 16.02 -27.63
N VAL A 121 -5.27 15.88 -28.41
CA VAL A 121 -6.09 14.68 -28.49
C VAL A 121 -6.26 14.33 -29.95
N LEU A 122 -6.03 13.07 -30.33
CA LEU A 122 -6.21 12.59 -31.69
C LEU A 122 -7.60 12.92 -32.20
N GLU A 123 -7.74 13.29 -33.47
CA GLU A 123 -8.96 13.82 -34.08
C GLU A 123 -10.16 12.89 -33.87
N ASP A 124 -9.98 11.59 -34.07
CA ASP A 124 -11.03 10.58 -33.92
C ASP A 124 -11.49 10.37 -32.45
N TYR A 125 -10.70 10.85 -31.50
CA TYR A 125 -10.94 10.73 -30.05
C TYR A 125 -11.35 12.05 -29.40
N ARG A 126 -11.45 13.15 -30.17
CA ARG A 126 -11.91 14.44 -29.66
C ARG A 126 -13.37 14.39 -29.22
N ARG A 127 -13.73 15.23 -28.24
CA ARG A 127 -15.06 15.32 -27.62
C ARG A 127 -15.53 14.06 -26.87
N GLN A 128 -14.63 13.12 -26.60
CA GLN A 128 -14.92 11.93 -25.77
C GLN A 128 -14.49 12.12 -24.28
N GLY A 129 -14.21 13.36 -23.86
CA GLY A 129 -13.85 13.67 -22.47
C GLY A 129 -12.39 13.36 -22.09
N ILE A 130 -11.55 12.88 -23.02
CA ILE A 130 -10.15 12.47 -22.74
C ILE A 130 -9.34 13.61 -22.14
N ALA A 131 -9.39 14.81 -22.74
CA ALA A 131 -8.66 15.96 -22.21
C ALA A 131 -9.11 16.34 -20.79
N THR A 132 -10.42 16.30 -20.52
CA THR A 132 -11.00 16.54 -19.18
C THR A 132 -10.54 15.47 -18.19
N GLN A 133 -10.49 14.20 -18.59
CA GLN A 133 -10.01 13.10 -17.76
C GLN A 133 -8.53 13.26 -17.40
N MET A 134 -7.68 13.65 -18.35
CA MET A 134 -6.26 13.95 -18.14
C MET A 134 -6.07 15.15 -17.19
N LEU A 135 -6.88 16.20 -17.34
CA LEU A 135 -6.83 17.37 -16.46
C LEU A 135 -7.28 17.05 -15.04
N ARG A 136 -8.31 16.20 -14.88
CA ARG A 136 -8.73 15.70 -13.55
C ARG A 136 -7.64 14.87 -12.90
N TYR A 137 -6.97 14.03 -13.68
CA TYR A 137 -5.82 13.27 -13.18
C TYR A 137 -4.69 14.22 -12.73
N LEU A 138 -4.35 15.23 -13.53
CA LEU A 138 -3.34 16.24 -13.18
C LEU A 138 -3.74 17.01 -11.90
N GLN A 139 -5.00 17.41 -11.78
CA GLN A 139 -5.51 18.07 -10.57
C GLN A 139 -5.46 17.15 -9.34
N GLY A 140 -5.71 15.86 -9.52
CA GLY A 140 -5.57 14.85 -8.46
C GLY A 140 -4.13 14.71 -7.96
N GLN A 141 -3.13 14.82 -8.85
CA GLN A 141 -1.72 14.83 -8.48
C GLN A 141 -1.30 16.12 -7.75
N TYR A 142 -1.97 17.25 -8.06
CA TYR A 142 -1.67 18.58 -7.49
C TYR A 142 -2.95 19.21 -6.89
N PRO A 143 -3.56 18.60 -5.86
CA PRO A 143 -4.89 18.95 -5.40
C PRO A 143 -5.02 20.35 -4.78
N ASN A 144 -3.91 20.93 -4.34
CA ASN A 144 -3.87 22.25 -3.69
C ASN A 144 -3.21 23.32 -4.56
N GLU A 145 -2.70 22.95 -5.72
CA GLU A 145 -2.00 23.87 -6.61
C GLU A 145 -2.92 24.31 -7.76
N GLU A 146 -2.74 25.54 -8.20
CA GLU A 146 -3.38 26.05 -9.40
C GLU A 146 -2.64 25.55 -10.62
N ILE A 147 -3.34 24.93 -11.57
CA ILE A 147 -2.77 24.56 -12.85
C ILE A 147 -2.63 25.83 -13.70
N VAL A 148 -1.41 26.17 -14.07
CA VAL A 148 -1.11 27.32 -14.91
C VAL A 148 -1.20 26.90 -16.38
N TRP A 149 -2.04 27.63 -17.16
CA TRP A 149 -2.18 27.38 -18.59
C TRP A 149 -1.29 28.35 -19.38
N GLY A 150 -0.61 27.81 -20.41
CA GLY A 150 0.10 28.61 -21.40
C GLY A 150 -0.83 29.27 -22.40
N TYR A 151 -0.32 29.56 -23.60
CA TYR A 151 -1.13 30.11 -24.68
C TYR A 151 -2.19 29.12 -25.14
N LEU A 152 -3.45 29.56 -25.19
CA LEU A 152 -4.57 28.75 -25.60
C LEU A 152 -4.84 28.92 -27.09
N THR A 153 -4.98 27.80 -27.81
CA THR A 153 -5.62 27.74 -29.12
C THR A 153 -7.13 27.97 -28.99
N GLU A 154 -7.85 28.11 -30.09
CA GLU A 154 -9.31 28.28 -30.07
C GLU A 154 -9.99 27.08 -29.39
N ASP A 155 -9.57 25.83 -29.69
CA ASP A 155 -10.04 24.61 -29.05
C ASP A 155 -9.61 24.53 -27.57
N GLY A 156 -8.40 24.97 -27.25
CA GLY A 156 -7.89 25.06 -25.87
C GLY A 156 -8.66 26.08 -25.03
N SER A 157 -9.09 27.19 -25.61
CA SER A 157 -9.94 28.19 -24.94
C SER A 157 -11.33 27.64 -24.64
N ALA A 158 -11.92 26.88 -25.55
CA ALA A 158 -13.20 26.22 -25.36
C ALA A 158 -13.11 25.13 -24.24
N LEU A 159 -12.03 24.35 -24.23
CA LEU A 159 -11.76 23.40 -23.17
C LEU A 159 -11.56 24.07 -21.80
N TYR A 160 -10.77 25.15 -21.76
CA TYR A 160 -10.56 25.95 -20.55
C TYR A 160 -11.87 26.47 -19.98
N GLN A 161 -12.73 27.07 -20.79
CA GLN A 161 -14.04 27.57 -20.37
C GLN A 161 -14.95 26.45 -19.89
N ALA A 162 -15.01 25.32 -20.61
CA ALA A 162 -15.82 24.18 -20.21
C ALA A 162 -15.41 23.56 -18.85
N VAL A 163 -14.12 23.66 -18.50
CA VAL A 163 -13.56 23.08 -17.27
C VAL A 163 -13.62 24.06 -16.09
N VAL A 164 -13.46 25.37 -16.33
CA VAL A 164 -13.42 26.41 -15.28
C VAL A 164 -14.82 26.96 -14.95
N ASP A 165 -15.73 27.01 -15.93
CA ASP A 165 -17.12 27.48 -15.74
C ASP A 165 -18.04 26.37 -15.19
N GLU A 166 -17.56 25.16 -14.92
CA GLU A 166 -18.35 24.14 -14.23
C GLU A 166 -18.70 24.64 -12.82
N GLN A 167 -19.94 25.09 -12.66
CA GLN A 167 -20.58 25.23 -11.33
C GLN A 167 -20.43 23.88 -10.61
N PRO A 168 -20.24 23.87 -9.28
CA PRO A 168 -20.11 22.60 -8.55
C PRO A 168 -21.28 21.70 -8.95
N ASN A 169 -20.95 20.53 -9.50
CA ASN A 169 -21.94 19.55 -9.92
C ASN A 169 -22.93 19.33 -8.77
N PRO A 170 -24.26 19.46 -8.98
CA PRO A 170 -25.24 19.20 -7.93
C PRO A 170 -25.05 17.84 -7.26
N ASP A 171 -24.55 16.83 -8.00
CA ASP A 171 -24.23 15.52 -7.48
C ASP A 171 -23.02 15.56 -6.54
N TYR A 172 -22.02 16.38 -6.80
CA TYR A 172 -20.89 16.58 -5.87
C TYR A 172 -21.37 17.08 -4.50
N LEU A 173 -22.23 18.10 -4.49
CA LEU A 173 -22.78 18.66 -3.24
C LEU A 173 -23.68 17.64 -2.52
N ARG A 174 -24.43 16.81 -3.26
CA ARG A 174 -25.25 15.75 -2.68
C ARG A 174 -24.36 14.71 -2.02
N VAL A 175 -23.38 14.15 -2.75
CA VAL A 175 -22.46 13.13 -2.23
C VAL A 175 -21.64 13.66 -1.06
N GLN A 176 -21.25 14.93 -1.07
CA GLN A 176 -20.56 15.57 0.05
C GLN A 176 -21.45 15.61 1.30
N ASN A 177 -22.72 16.00 1.18
CA ASN A 177 -23.65 16.01 2.30
C ASN A 177 -23.93 14.59 2.82
N ASP A 178 -24.15 13.63 1.91
CA ASP A 178 -24.36 12.23 2.28
C ASP A 178 -23.16 11.67 3.03
N LEU A 179 -21.93 12.00 2.59
CA LEU A 179 -20.69 11.60 3.27
C LEU A 179 -20.57 12.24 4.66
N GLU A 180 -20.94 13.51 4.83
CA GLU A 180 -20.93 14.17 6.14
C GLU A 180 -21.93 13.53 7.11
N ASP A 181 -23.10 13.09 6.64
CA ASP A 181 -24.12 12.46 7.47
C ASP A 181 -23.67 11.04 7.87
N ILE A 182 -23.18 10.22 6.94
CA ILE A 182 -22.63 8.88 7.20
C ILE A 182 -21.44 8.95 8.16
N THR A 183 -20.52 9.89 7.94
CA THR A 183 -19.36 10.09 8.84
C THR A 183 -19.82 10.43 10.25
N ARG A 184 -20.86 11.27 10.40
CA ARG A 184 -21.41 11.64 11.72
C ARG A 184 -22.04 10.45 12.43
N GLU A 185 -22.73 9.57 11.71
CA GLU A 185 -23.31 8.35 12.26
C GLU A 185 -22.21 7.35 12.66
N PHE A 186 -21.23 7.12 11.81
CA PHE A 186 -20.09 6.27 12.10
C PHE A 186 -19.32 6.74 13.35
N ASP A 187 -19.02 8.05 13.43
CA ASP A 187 -18.38 8.69 14.58
C ASP A 187 -19.18 8.53 15.88
N ALA A 188 -20.49 8.39 15.80
CA ALA A 188 -21.31 8.14 16.99
C ALA A 188 -21.08 6.74 17.55
N TYR A 189 -20.92 5.72 16.71
CA TYR A 189 -20.52 4.36 17.13
C TYR A 189 -19.11 4.35 17.69
N VAL A 190 -18.16 4.99 17.02
CA VAL A 190 -16.76 5.10 17.46
C VAL A 190 -16.68 5.75 18.86
N ARG A 191 -17.42 6.86 19.08
CA ARG A 191 -17.47 7.53 20.41
C ARG A 191 -18.08 6.64 21.49
N ARG A 192 -19.10 5.84 21.18
CA ARG A 192 -19.70 4.89 22.14
C ARG A 192 -18.71 3.79 22.52
N LEU A 193 -17.97 3.24 21.55
CA LEU A 193 -16.90 2.27 21.79
C LEU A 193 -15.77 2.85 22.63
N ALA A 194 -15.31 4.07 22.30
CA ALA A 194 -14.29 4.78 23.07
C ALA A 194 -14.73 5.06 24.52
N GLY A 195 -16.04 5.20 24.76
CA GLY A 195 -16.66 5.32 26.09
C GLY A 195 -16.84 4.00 26.83
N GLY A 196 -16.37 2.87 26.28
CA GLY A 196 -16.45 1.55 26.89
C GLY A 196 -17.80 0.84 26.68
N ALA A 197 -18.64 1.30 25.74
CA ALA A 197 -19.86 0.59 25.37
C ALA A 197 -19.53 -0.63 24.52
N ILE A 198 -20.30 -1.70 24.70
CA ILE A 198 -20.26 -2.90 23.85
C ILE A 198 -21.42 -2.79 22.86
N LEU A 199 -21.13 -2.90 21.58
CA LEU A 199 -22.16 -2.93 20.55
C LEU A 199 -22.83 -4.32 20.51
N SER A 200 -24.12 -4.34 20.24
CA SER A 200 -24.81 -5.58 19.89
C SER A 200 -24.34 -6.08 18.51
N PRO A 201 -24.54 -7.37 18.17
CA PRO A 201 -24.18 -7.88 16.85
C PRO A 201 -24.84 -7.12 15.69
N GLN A 202 -26.04 -6.59 15.89
CA GLN A 202 -26.72 -5.77 14.89
C GLN A 202 -26.04 -4.40 14.75
N GLU A 203 -25.73 -3.73 15.85
CA GLU A 203 -25.03 -2.43 15.83
C GLU A 203 -23.63 -2.53 15.26
N ALA A 204 -22.94 -3.67 15.43
CA ALA A 204 -21.65 -3.91 14.80
C ALA A 204 -21.79 -4.07 13.28
N ALA A 205 -22.82 -4.79 12.81
CA ALA A 205 -23.11 -4.91 11.38
C ALA A 205 -23.52 -3.56 10.76
N ASP A 206 -24.33 -2.77 11.48
CA ASP A 206 -24.72 -1.42 11.03
C ASP A 206 -23.49 -0.50 10.92
N MET A 207 -22.51 -0.63 11.82
CA MET A 207 -21.26 0.13 11.77
C MET A 207 -20.37 -0.28 10.58
N ASP A 208 -20.29 -1.58 10.28
CA ASP A 208 -19.57 -2.09 9.09
C ASP A 208 -20.22 -1.60 7.79
N ASP A 209 -21.56 -1.58 7.70
CA ASP A 209 -22.31 -1.04 6.57
C ASP A 209 -22.08 0.48 6.38
N LEU A 210 -21.94 1.22 7.47
CA LEU A 210 -21.61 2.64 7.43
C LEU A 210 -20.19 2.88 6.94
N GLU A 211 -19.20 2.07 7.36
CA GLU A 211 -17.81 2.15 6.90
C GLU A 211 -17.72 1.88 5.39
N ASP A 212 -18.38 0.83 4.91
CA ASP A 212 -18.43 0.50 3.48
C ASP A 212 -19.12 1.61 2.66
N THR A 213 -20.16 2.22 3.22
CA THR A 213 -20.89 3.32 2.57
C THR A 213 -20.05 4.59 2.55
N GLN A 214 -19.35 4.92 3.63
CA GLN A 214 -18.41 6.04 3.71
C GLN A 214 -17.33 5.92 2.63
N TYR A 215 -16.68 4.76 2.54
CA TYR A 215 -15.65 4.50 1.54
C TYR A 215 -16.15 4.67 0.10
N ARG A 216 -17.36 4.16 -0.19
CA ARG A 216 -17.98 4.32 -1.52
C ARG A 216 -18.28 5.77 -1.86
N LEU A 217 -18.81 6.55 -0.91
CA LEU A 217 -19.11 7.97 -1.09
C LEU A 217 -17.85 8.82 -1.23
N GLU A 218 -16.77 8.50 -0.50
CA GLU A 218 -15.46 9.15 -0.65
C GLU A 218 -14.92 8.97 -2.06
N LYS A 219 -15.02 7.76 -2.61
CA LYS A 219 -14.59 7.46 -3.97
C LYS A 219 -15.45 8.17 -5.02
N GLU A 220 -16.78 8.19 -4.85
CA GLU A 220 -17.70 8.90 -5.72
C GLU A 220 -17.45 10.42 -5.67
N LEU A 221 -17.15 10.97 -4.48
CA LEU A 221 -16.81 12.37 -4.30
C LEU A 221 -15.51 12.75 -5.01
N GLU A 222 -14.52 11.88 -5.02
CA GLU A 222 -13.25 12.08 -5.73
C GLU A 222 -13.46 12.12 -7.25
N GLU A 223 -14.31 11.24 -7.78
CA GLU A 223 -14.70 11.24 -9.20
C GLU A 223 -15.50 12.49 -9.63
N LEU A 224 -16.32 13.02 -8.74
CA LEU A 224 -17.17 14.21 -8.99
C LEU A 224 -16.49 15.53 -8.65
N ARG A 225 -15.27 15.53 -8.11
CA ARG A 225 -14.58 16.71 -7.60
C ARG A 225 -14.44 17.78 -8.69
N PRO A 226 -14.87 19.03 -8.46
CA PRO A 226 -14.71 20.10 -9.42
C PRO A 226 -13.22 20.39 -9.65
N ILE A 227 -12.82 20.61 -10.90
CA ILE A 227 -11.48 21.05 -11.26
C ILE A 227 -11.31 22.47 -10.74
N ARG A 228 -10.38 22.69 -9.81
CA ARG A 228 -10.17 23.99 -9.18
C ARG A 228 -9.53 24.98 -10.13
N ALA A 229 -9.78 26.28 -9.86
CA ALA A 229 -9.42 27.43 -10.66
C ALA A 229 -8.03 27.35 -11.30
N PHE A 230 -8.00 27.48 -12.63
CA PHE A 230 -6.78 27.61 -13.42
C PHE A 230 -6.44 29.08 -13.59
N VAL A 231 -5.18 29.44 -13.41
CA VAL A 231 -4.71 30.80 -13.69
C VAL A 231 -4.29 30.90 -15.16
N ARG A 232 -4.97 31.74 -15.92
CA ARG A 232 -4.56 32.09 -17.27
C ARG A 232 -3.35 33.03 -17.18
N MET A 233 -2.22 32.68 -17.78
CA MET A 233 -1.16 33.65 -17.99
C MET A 233 -1.69 34.78 -18.87
N GLY A 234 -1.64 36.02 -18.35
CA GLY A 234 -2.19 37.19 -19.03
C GLY A 234 -1.54 37.41 -20.42
N ASP A 235 -2.23 38.17 -21.29
CA ASP A 235 -1.84 38.56 -22.65
C ASP A 235 -0.53 39.40 -22.68
N GLY A 236 0.52 38.88 -22.02
CA GLY A 236 1.85 39.50 -21.99
C GLY A 236 2.66 39.05 -23.19
N THR A 237 3.05 39.99 -24.02
CA THR A 237 4.12 39.86 -25.00
C THR A 237 5.26 39.04 -24.45
N ALA A 238 5.77 38.11 -25.28
CA ALA A 238 6.92 37.26 -24.99
C ALA A 238 8.00 38.06 -24.25
N ALA A 239 8.26 37.68 -23.00
CA ALA A 239 9.44 38.13 -22.30
C ALA A 239 10.62 37.41 -22.97
N GLU A 240 11.45 38.16 -23.66
CA GLU A 240 12.74 37.70 -24.17
C GLU A 240 13.53 37.06 -23.00
N ALA A 241 14.05 35.89 -23.23
CA ALA A 241 14.95 35.22 -22.30
C ALA A 241 16.08 36.19 -21.92
N PRO A 242 16.47 36.31 -20.65
CA PRO A 242 17.54 37.18 -20.24
C PRO A 242 18.84 36.74 -20.93
N ALA A 243 19.46 37.70 -21.65
CA ALA A 243 20.73 37.51 -22.33
C ALA A 243 21.80 37.03 -21.35
N VAL A 244 22.54 36.04 -21.79
CA VAL A 244 23.76 35.55 -21.14
C VAL A 244 24.69 36.73 -20.89
N MET A 245 24.95 37.06 -19.63
CA MET A 245 25.96 38.06 -19.26
C MET A 245 27.35 37.45 -19.41
N ASP A 246 28.15 38.12 -20.22
CA ASP A 246 29.56 37.86 -20.49
C ASP A 246 30.42 37.78 -19.19
N GLU A 247 31.43 36.96 -19.29
CA GLU A 247 32.49 36.73 -18.31
C GLU A 247 33.16 38.04 -17.83
N ALA A 248 33.10 38.31 -16.54
CA ALA A 248 33.96 39.31 -15.92
C ALA A 248 35.29 38.66 -15.49
N THR A 249 36.38 39.18 -15.98
CA THR A 249 37.75 38.84 -15.63
C THR A 249 38.07 39.09 -14.13
N PRO A 250 38.87 38.23 -13.49
CA PRO A 250 39.17 38.35 -12.06
C PRO A 250 40.20 39.42 -11.77
N THR A 251 39.87 40.35 -10.87
CA THR A 251 40.82 41.24 -10.23
C THR A 251 41.06 40.84 -8.81
N ASP A 252 42.32 40.79 -8.41
CA ASP A 252 42.94 40.52 -7.13
C ASP A 252 42.08 40.76 -5.86
N LEU A 253 41.82 39.69 -5.11
CA LEU A 253 41.43 39.75 -3.70
C LEU A 253 42.36 38.89 -2.86
N ALA A 254 42.77 39.44 -1.70
CA ALA A 254 43.63 38.85 -0.70
C ALA A 254 43.16 37.46 -0.22
N PRO A 255 44.05 36.63 0.38
CA PRO A 255 43.74 35.27 0.74
C PRO A 255 42.64 35.22 1.81
N LEU A 256 41.49 34.71 1.43
CA LEU A 256 40.39 34.38 2.35
C LEU A 256 40.84 33.20 3.25
N ARG A 257 40.51 33.28 4.53
CA ARG A 257 40.62 32.19 5.50
C ARG A 257 40.03 30.93 4.88
N GLU A 258 40.69 29.78 5.06
CA GLU A 258 40.16 28.47 4.68
C GLU A 258 38.71 28.35 5.18
N PRO A 259 37.80 27.95 4.29
CA PRO A 259 36.43 27.64 4.69
C PRO A 259 36.46 26.51 5.71
N PRO A 260 35.54 26.49 6.70
CA PRO A 260 35.43 25.34 7.60
C PRO A 260 35.28 24.07 6.75
N ALA A 261 35.98 23.01 7.18
CA ALA A 261 35.97 21.73 6.48
C ALA A 261 34.53 21.37 6.10
N ALA A 262 34.31 21.02 4.82
CA ALA A 262 33.00 20.60 4.35
C ALA A 262 32.49 19.47 5.26
N PRO A 263 31.21 19.48 5.66
CA PRO A 263 30.66 18.41 6.51
C PRO A 263 30.95 17.05 5.87
N GLN A 264 31.44 16.11 6.69
CA GLN A 264 31.72 14.76 6.23
C GLN A 264 30.40 14.11 5.82
N VAL A 265 30.24 13.81 4.55
CA VAL A 265 29.07 13.12 4.00
C VAL A 265 29.12 11.66 4.44
N ALA A 266 28.01 11.09 4.89
CA ALA A 266 27.93 9.66 5.17
C ALA A 266 28.15 8.90 3.85
N THR A 267 29.19 8.06 3.83
CA THR A 267 29.53 7.20 2.68
C THR A 267 29.06 5.78 2.88
N HIS A 268 28.40 5.48 4.00
CA HIS A 268 28.00 4.14 4.40
C HIS A 268 26.59 4.12 4.95
N ASN A 269 25.94 2.96 4.78
CA ASN A 269 24.66 2.68 5.38
C ASN A 269 24.71 2.77 6.91
N PHE A 270 23.66 3.32 7.50
CA PHE A 270 23.51 3.42 8.95
C PHE A 270 23.53 2.03 9.62
N ARG A 271 24.17 1.96 10.80
CA ARG A 271 24.26 0.76 11.63
C ARG A 271 23.74 1.08 13.03
N PHE A 272 22.87 0.20 13.52
CA PHE A 272 22.35 0.31 14.88
C PHE A 272 23.45 0.09 15.92
N SER A 273 23.41 0.92 16.99
CA SER A 273 24.19 0.71 18.22
C SER A 273 23.30 0.98 19.43
N GLU A 274 23.49 0.21 20.47
CA GLU A 274 22.79 0.38 21.75
C GLU A 274 23.05 1.77 22.37
N ASP A 275 24.20 2.39 22.05
CA ASP A 275 24.60 3.70 22.57
C ASP A 275 23.78 4.86 21.99
N TYR A 276 22.98 4.64 20.94
CA TYR A 276 22.30 5.73 20.23
C TYR A 276 20.94 6.14 20.82
N ASP A 277 20.42 5.38 21.79
CA ASP A 277 19.09 5.61 22.41
C ASP A 277 18.02 5.97 21.35
N LEU A 278 17.82 5.04 20.40
CA LEU A 278 16.92 5.29 19.26
C LEU A 278 15.45 5.19 19.65
N TYR A 279 15.12 4.42 20.69
CA TYR A 279 13.76 4.05 21.04
C TYR A 279 13.35 4.50 22.45
N PRO A 280 13.41 5.80 22.75
CA PRO A 280 13.06 6.28 24.08
C PRO A 280 11.59 6.07 24.39
N SER A 281 11.28 5.85 25.66
CA SER A 281 9.91 5.69 26.14
C SER A 281 9.12 7.02 26.14
N GLY A 282 7.79 6.93 26.01
CA GLY A 282 6.88 8.05 26.16
C GLY A 282 6.52 8.78 24.86
N ALA A 283 5.20 8.99 24.69
CA ALA A 283 4.62 9.55 23.46
C ALA A 283 5.17 10.94 23.09
N LYS A 284 5.36 11.82 24.09
CA LYS A 284 5.91 13.17 23.83
C LYS A 284 7.39 13.14 23.40
N THR A 285 8.16 12.18 23.90
CA THR A 285 9.57 12.02 23.48
C THR A 285 9.64 11.48 22.05
N LYS A 286 8.84 10.47 21.71
CA LYS A 286 8.71 9.96 20.34
C LYS A 286 8.31 11.08 19.37
N TYR A 287 7.31 11.88 19.74
CA TYR A 287 6.89 13.05 18.95
C TYR A 287 8.05 14.01 18.68
N LYS A 288 8.79 14.42 19.74
CA LYS A 288 9.92 15.34 19.60
C LYS A 288 11.01 14.79 18.69
N ASN A 289 11.32 13.51 18.80
CA ASN A 289 12.29 12.84 17.94
C ASN A 289 11.84 12.84 16.46
N ASN A 290 10.56 12.52 16.21
CA ASN A 290 10.01 12.58 14.86
C ASN A 290 10.10 13.98 14.26
N VAL A 291 9.69 15.00 15.01
CA VAL A 291 9.76 16.40 14.55
C VAL A 291 11.21 16.84 14.29
N MET A 292 12.14 16.45 15.17
CA MET A 292 13.56 16.77 14.98
C MET A 292 14.12 16.11 13.72
N ALA A 293 13.81 14.85 13.49
CA ALA A 293 14.24 14.12 12.30
C ALA A 293 13.65 14.74 11.01
N ILE A 294 12.37 15.13 11.02
CA ILE A 294 11.72 15.78 9.88
C ILE A 294 12.34 17.15 9.59
N LYS A 295 12.58 17.96 10.62
CA LYS A 295 13.23 19.27 10.45
C LYS A 295 14.62 19.11 9.85
N LEU A 296 15.41 18.16 10.35
CA LEU A 296 16.74 17.85 9.83
C LEU A 296 16.67 17.34 8.39
N LEU A 297 15.74 16.42 8.07
CA LEU A 297 15.53 15.92 6.72
C LEU A 297 15.29 17.08 5.74
N LYS A 298 14.33 17.97 6.07
CA LYS A 298 14.00 19.13 5.21
C LYS A 298 15.19 20.08 5.06
N GLN A 299 16.02 20.24 6.08
CA GLN A 299 17.25 21.02 5.99
C GLN A 299 18.27 20.39 5.04
N ILE A 300 18.54 19.07 5.17
CA ILE A 300 19.46 18.31 4.31
C ILE A 300 19.02 18.41 2.85
N GLU A 301 17.71 18.26 2.59
CA GLU A 301 17.13 18.38 1.25
C GLU A 301 17.27 19.80 0.68
N LEU A 302 17.02 20.83 1.49
CA LEU A 302 17.22 22.22 1.07
C LEU A 302 18.68 22.50 0.71
N GLU A 303 19.61 21.94 1.47
CA GLU A 303 21.06 22.05 1.24
C GLU A 303 21.55 21.12 0.10
N LYS A 304 20.67 20.29 -0.46
CA LYS A 304 20.97 19.33 -1.56
C LYS A 304 22.19 18.45 -1.27
N ARG A 305 22.28 17.91 -0.10
CA ARG A 305 23.35 17.02 0.38
C ARG A 305 22.81 15.75 0.99
N THR A 306 23.69 14.83 1.32
CA THR A 306 23.36 13.66 2.14
C THR A 306 23.65 13.93 3.63
N ALA A 307 23.05 13.11 4.51
CA ALA A 307 23.25 13.19 5.94
C ALA A 307 24.71 12.88 6.32
N THR A 308 25.22 13.50 7.39
CA THR A 308 26.46 13.06 8.05
C THR A 308 26.19 11.86 8.96
N PRO A 309 27.22 11.12 9.43
CA PRO A 309 27.01 10.02 10.38
C PRO A 309 26.27 10.43 11.66
N GLU A 310 26.53 11.63 12.18
CA GLU A 310 25.86 12.19 13.36
C GLU A 310 24.39 12.54 13.06
N GLU A 311 24.13 13.05 11.87
CA GLU A 311 22.78 13.36 11.40
C GLU A 311 21.97 12.07 11.14
N GLN A 312 22.61 11.00 10.66
CA GLN A 312 21.97 9.68 10.52
C GLN A 312 21.45 9.17 11.88
N ILE A 313 22.18 9.40 12.99
CA ILE A 313 21.70 9.03 14.33
C ILE A 313 20.41 9.80 14.68
N ILE A 314 20.34 11.09 14.35
CA ILE A 314 19.14 11.91 14.58
C ILE A 314 17.97 11.42 13.71
N LEU A 315 18.23 11.15 12.43
CA LEU A 315 17.23 10.62 11.51
C LEU A 315 16.74 9.24 11.93
N ALA A 316 17.62 8.37 12.43
CA ALA A 316 17.28 7.03 12.92
C ALA A 316 16.38 7.03 14.17
N ARG A 317 16.28 8.16 14.89
CA ARG A 317 15.32 8.33 16.01
C ARG A 317 13.88 8.58 15.56
N TYR A 318 13.64 8.67 14.25
CA TYR A 318 12.29 8.71 13.71
C TYR A 318 11.65 7.33 13.84
N VAL A 319 10.57 7.25 14.60
CA VAL A 319 9.85 5.99 14.90
C VAL A 319 8.45 5.97 14.33
N GLY A 320 8.14 6.86 13.38
CA GLY A 320 6.80 6.96 12.78
C GLY A 320 5.73 7.43 13.77
N TRP A 321 4.49 7.29 13.38
CA TRP A 321 3.37 7.88 14.11
C TRP A 321 2.53 6.86 14.89
N GLY A 322 2.90 5.59 14.89
CA GLY A 322 2.22 4.54 15.66
C GLY A 322 2.08 4.93 17.15
N GLY A 323 0.84 4.88 17.65
CA GLY A 323 0.52 5.29 19.02
C GLY A 323 0.57 6.81 19.31
N LEU A 324 0.71 7.66 18.27
CA LEU A 324 0.78 9.13 18.39
C LEU A 324 -0.46 9.84 17.82
N ALA A 325 -1.61 9.18 17.72
CA ALA A 325 -2.85 9.75 17.17
C ALA A 325 -3.26 11.10 17.80
N ASN A 326 -2.95 11.30 19.10
CA ASN A 326 -3.23 12.56 19.79
C ASN A 326 -2.52 13.77 19.18
N ALA A 327 -1.36 13.59 18.53
CA ALA A 327 -0.63 14.68 17.86
C ALA A 327 -1.38 15.22 16.62
N PHE A 328 -2.33 14.46 16.09
CA PHE A 328 -3.15 14.80 14.92
C PHE A 328 -4.56 15.30 15.29
N SER A 329 -4.91 15.30 16.57
CA SER A 329 -6.23 15.72 17.06
C SER A 329 -6.20 17.17 17.57
N SER A 330 -7.05 18.02 16.99
CA SER A 330 -7.21 19.41 17.45
C SER A 330 -7.90 19.51 18.83
N THR A 331 -8.45 18.40 19.34
CA THR A 331 -9.20 18.36 20.61
C THR A 331 -8.49 17.56 21.71
N ALA A 332 -7.33 16.97 21.42
CA ALA A 332 -6.56 16.20 22.40
C ALA A 332 -5.91 17.13 23.43
N SER A 333 -6.41 17.05 24.68
CA SER A 333 -5.89 17.86 25.77
C SER A 333 -4.40 17.61 26.03
N GLY A 334 -3.63 18.68 26.11
CA GLY A 334 -2.19 18.66 26.33
C GLY A 334 -1.38 18.31 25.07
N TRP A 335 -1.99 18.36 23.87
CA TRP A 335 -1.34 18.17 22.56
C TRP A 335 -1.55 19.34 21.60
N GLU A 336 -2.10 20.44 22.07
CA GLU A 336 -2.50 21.60 21.27
C GLU A 336 -1.30 22.21 20.52
N ASN A 337 -0.14 22.33 21.20
CA ASN A 337 1.06 22.89 20.59
C ASN A 337 1.66 21.95 19.54
N GLU A 338 1.71 20.65 19.83
CA GLU A 338 2.21 19.63 18.92
C GLU A 338 1.35 19.52 17.66
N TYR A 339 0.02 19.60 17.81
CA TYR A 339 -0.91 19.64 16.67
C TYR A 339 -0.61 20.83 15.75
N GLN A 340 -0.45 22.04 16.31
CA GLN A 340 -0.13 23.24 15.52
C GLN A 340 1.26 23.17 14.88
N GLU A 341 2.26 22.64 15.61
CA GLU A 341 3.60 22.44 15.08
C GLU A 341 3.60 21.50 13.88
N LEU A 342 2.89 20.35 13.93
CA LEU A 342 2.77 19.43 12.81
C LEU A 342 2.10 20.07 11.60
N LYS A 343 1.00 20.80 11.81
CA LYS A 343 0.29 21.52 10.75
C LYS A 343 1.18 22.53 10.02
N SER A 344 2.12 23.16 10.74
CA SER A 344 3.06 24.12 10.14
C SER A 344 4.30 23.46 9.53
N LEU A 345 4.68 22.28 10.01
CA LEU A 345 5.90 21.57 9.59
C LEU A 345 5.66 20.73 8.34
N LEU A 346 4.49 20.10 8.23
CA LEU A 346 4.15 19.16 7.17
C LEU A 346 3.30 19.83 6.09
N THR A 347 3.51 19.45 4.84
CA THR A 347 2.53 19.72 3.78
C THR A 347 1.24 18.94 4.05
N ASP A 348 0.13 19.33 3.43
CA ASP A 348 -1.15 18.62 3.61
C ASP A 348 -1.05 17.13 3.23
N VAL A 349 -0.27 16.80 2.19
CA VAL A 349 -0.03 15.42 1.76
C VAL A 349 0.78 14.67 2.82
N GLU A 350 1.90 15.22 3.28
CA GLU A 350 2.71 14.63 4.34
C GLU A 350 1.90 14.47 5.64
N TYR A 351 1.05 15.46 5.97
CA TYR A 351 0.22 15.43 7.17
C TYR A 351 -0.81 14.30 7.09
N LYS A 352 -1.52 14.15 5.97
CA LYS A 352 -2.49 13.07 5.76
C LYS A 352 -1.82 11.69 5.79
N ALA A 353 -0.68 11.53 5.10
CA ALA A 353 0.08 10.28 5.11
C ALA A 353 0.54 9.92 6.53
N ALA A 354 1.08 10.88 7.28
CA ALA A 354 1.50 10.71 8.67
C ALA A 354 0.31 10.34 9.59
N MET A 355 -0.84 10.99 9.42
CA MET A 355 -2.05 10.70 10.17
C MET A 355 -2.55 9.28 9.89
N ASN A 356 -2.61 8.85 8.63
CA ASN A 356 -3.04 7.50 8.25
C ASN A 356 -2.06 6.43 8.78
N SER A 357 -0.78 6.73 8.91
CA SER A 357 0.21 5.79 9.44
C SER A 357 0.16 5.57 10.96
N THR A 358 -0.69 6.32 11.68
CA THR A 358 -0.83 6.17 13.15
C THR A 358 -1.32 4.79 13.58
N ILE A 359 -1.99 4.06 12.71
CA ILE A 359 -2.56 2.72 12.97
C ILE A 359 -1.80 1.59 12.27
N THR A 360 -0.85 1.89 11.37
CA THR A 360 -0.15 0.89 10.56
C THR A 360 1.37 0.88 10.73
N ALA A 361 1.96 1.94 11.28
CA ALA A 361 3.41 2.04 11.44
C ALA A 361 3.88 1.34 12.73
N TYR A 362 4.22 0.08 12.62
CA TYR A 362 4.77 -0.72 13.73
C TYR A 362 6.26 -1.01 13.47
N TYR A 363 7.12 -0.36 14.25
CA TYR A 363 8.57 -0.59 14.16
C TYR A 363 8.97 -1.85 14.91
N THR A 364 9.88 -2.62 14.33
CA THR A 364 10.37 -3.88 14.87
C THR A 364 11.62 -3.66 15.71
N GLU A 365 11.67 -4.27 16.89
CA GLU A 365 12.84 -4.20 17.77
C GLU A 365 14.07 -4.88 17.14
N PRO A 366 15.27 -4.31 17.30
CA PRO A 366 16.50 -4.85 16.74
C PRO A 366 16.77 -6.31 17.12
N ASP A 367 16.47 -6.72 18.35
CA ASP A 367 16.70 -8.09 18.81
C ASP A 367 15.84 -9.11 18.07
N LEU A 368 14.57 -8.80 17.82
CA LEU A 368 13.71 -9.67 17.02
C LEU A 368 14.25 -9.82 15.59
N ILE A 369 14.73 -8.72 15.00
CA ILE A 369 15.32 -8.75 13.65
C ILE A 369 16.60 -9.61 13.64
N ARG A 370 17.45 -9.53 14.66
CA ARG A 370 18.65 -10.37 14.80
C ARG A 370 18.31 -11.86 14.82
N HIS A 371 17.20 -12.26 15.47
CA HIS A 371 16.74 -13.65 15.44
C HIS A 371 16.25 -14.09 14.06
N ILE A 372 15.61 -13.20 13.29
CA ILE A 372 15.23 -13.49 11.89
C ILE A 372 16.50 -13.71 11.04
N TYR A 373 17.49 -12.84 11.15
CA TYR A 373 18.76 -13.03 10.44
C TYR A 373 19.48 -14.32 10.87
N ARG A 374 19.48 -14.65 12.16
CA ARG A 374 20.03 -15.94 12.64
C ARG A 374 19.32 -17.13 12.00
N ALA A 375 18.00 -17.06 11.78
CA ALA A 375 17.28 -18.11 11.07
C ALA A 375 17.75 -18.20 9.61
N LEU A 376 17.88 -17.05 8.90
CA LEU A 376 18.37 -17.02 7.53
C LEU A 376 19.80 -17.62 7.39
N GLU A 377 20.69 -17.30 8.33
CA GLU A 377 22.02 -17.91 8.40
C GLU A 377 21.96 -19.42 8.54
N ARG A 378 21.10 -19.92 9.44
CA ARG A 378 20.88 -21.35 9.65
C ARG A 378 20.28 -22.03 8.42
N PHE A 379 19.42 -21.36 7.66
CA PHE A 379 18.88 -21.88 6.40
C PHE A 379 19.89 -21.81 5.24
N GLY A 380 21.13 -21.39 5.51
CA GLY A 380 22.24 -21.42 4.55
C GLY A 380 22.29 -20.20 3.64
N PHE A 381 21.60 -19.10 3.98
CA PHE A 381 21.77 -17.87 3.21
C PHE A 381 23.13 -17.24 3.50
N GLU A 382 23.87 -16.98 2.44
CA GLU A 382 25.14 -16.26 2.46
C GLU A 382 25.01 -14.98 1.62
N GLY A 383 25.47 -13.85 2.16
CA GLY A 383 25.50 -12.58 1.47
C GLY A 383 26.55 -12.53 0.36
N GLY A 384 26.61 -11.39 -0.34
CA GLY A 384 27.61 -11.14 -1.37
C GLY A 384 27.10 -10.21 -2.49
N PRO A 385 27.98 -9.75 -3.39
CA PRO A 385 27.68 -8.71 -4.36
C PRO A 385 26.62 -9.12 -5.41
N ASP A 386 26.40 -10.42 -5.58
CA ASP A 386 25.38 -10.95 -6.50
C ASP A 386 24.07 -11.31 -5.78
N ARG A 387 24.03 -11.13 -4.46
CA ARG A 387 22.83 -11.37 -3.65
C ARG A 387 21.99 -10.11 -3.55
N LYS A 388 20.67 -10.30 -3.63
CA LYS A 388 19.69 -9.22 -3.53
C LYS A 388 18.75 -9.49 -2.35
N ILE A 389 18.61 -8.50 -1.49
CA ILE A 389 17.71 -8.52 -0.32
C ILE A 389 16.67 -7.41 -0.53
N LEU A 390 15.39 -7.75 -0.40
CA LEU A 390 14.27 -6.80 -0.49
C LEU A 390 13.53 -6.71 0.84
N ASP A 391 13.29 -5.49 1.30
CA ASP A 391 12.28 -5.18 2.33
C ASP A 391 11.13 -4.42 1.66
N PRO A 392 9.96 -5.05 1.42
CA PRO A 392 8.88 -4.44 0.66
C PRO A 392 8.00 -3.46 1.47
N GLY A 393 8.27 -3.29 2.75
CA GLY A 393 7.61 -2.35 3.67
C GLY A 393 8.58 -1.83 4.70
N MET A 394 9.71 -1.26 4.20
CA MET A 394 10.95 -1.10 4.97
C MET A 394 10.86 -0.10 6.12
N GLY A 395 9.87 0.78 6.15
CA GLY A 395 9.88 1.89 7.11
C GLY A 395 11.15 2.72 6.99
N THR A 396 11.77 3.03 8.11
CA THR A 396 13.10 3.67 8.13
C THR A 396 14.26 2.69 7.91
N GLY A 397 13.99 1.40 7.65
CA GLY A 397 15.01 0.40 7.34
C GLY A 397 15.61 -0.29 8.57
N ASN A 398 14.82 -0.54 9.61
CA ASN A 398 15.31 -1.21 10.82
C ASN A 398 15.96 -2.57 10.54
N PHE A 399 15.45 -3.32 9.56
CA PHE A 399 16.07 -4.57 9.15
C PHE A 399 17.51 -4.35 8.64
N TYR A 400 17.76 -3.30 7.88
CA TYR A 400 19.09 -3.01 7.36
C TYR A 400 20.03 -2.43 8.43
N SER A 401 19.50 -1.82 9.49
CA SER A 401 20.31 -1.26 10.58
C SER A 401 21.11 -2.33 11.34
N VAL A 402 20.58 -3.55 11.43
CA VAL A 402 21.20 -4.69 12.11
C VAL A 402 21.63 -5.80 11.16
N LEU A 403 21.79 -5.50 9.86
CA LEU A 403 22.25 -6.45 8.87
C LEU A 403 23.55 -7.13 9.32
N PRO A 404 23.63 -8.48 9.45
CA PRO A 404 24.83 -9.20 9.87
C PRO A 404 26.03 -8.95 8.96
N GLU A 405 27.23 -9.07 9.51
CA GLU A 405 28.46 -8.82 8.76
C GLU A 405 28.58 -9.73 7.53
N GLN A 406 28.19 -10.99 7.65
CA GLN A 406 28.21 -11.95 6.54
C GLN A 406 27.19 -11.64 5.43
N PHE A 407 26.20 -10.76 5.66
CA PHE A 407 25.24 -10.32 4.63
C PHE A 407 25.64 -8.97 4.02
N GLN A 408 26.68 -8.34 4.53
CA GLN A 408 27.24 -7.13 3.95
C GLN A 408 27.75 -7.39 2.53
N GLY A 409 27.68 -6.36 1.70
CA GLY A 409 27.98 -6.45 0.27
C GLY A 409 26.83 -6.97 -0.59
N SER A 410 25.73 -7.46 0.01
CA SER A 410 24.50 -7.73 -0.73
C SER A 410 23.86 -6.43 -1.21
N LYS A 411 23.19 -6.48 -2.36
CA LYS A 411 22.41 -5.36 -2.88
C LYS A 411 21.11 -5.25 -2.11
N LEU A 412 20.88 -4.12 -1.46
CA LEU A 412 19.71 -3.85 -0.65
C LEU A 412 18.67 -3.08 -1.46
N PHE A 413 17.42 -3.53 -1.40
CA PHE A 413 16.28 -2.90 -2.04
C PHE A 413 15.19 -2.66 -1.00
N GLY A 414 14.59 -1.47 -1.01
CA GLY A 414 13.52 -1.14 -0.09
C GLY A 414 12.33 -0.50 -0.79
N VAL A 415 11.14 -0.75 -0.27
CA VAL A 415 9.92 -0.06 -0.70
C VAL A 415 9.27 0.56 0.51
N GLU A 416 8.89 1.82 0.41
CA GLU A 416 8.18 2.55 1.47
C GLU A 416 7.13 3.46 0.87
N LEU A 417 5.91 3.36 1.36
CA LEU A 417 4.77 4.15 0.88
C LEU A 417 4.81 5.59 1.40
N ASP A 418 5.14 5.76 2.69
CA ASP A 418 5.20 7.09 3.32
C ASP A 418 6.41 7.87 2.85
N SER A 419 6.18 9.06 2.28
CA SER A 419 7.25 9.83 1.66
C SER A 419 8.28 10.36 2.65
N ILE A 420 7.89 10.74 3.87
CA ILE A 420 8.82 11.20 4.91
C ILE A 420 9.70 10.05 5.35
N THR A 421 9.09 8.92 5.68
CA THR A 421 9.78 7.71 6.12
C THR A 421 10.76 7.22 5.06
N GLY A 422 10.33 7.15 3.79
CA GLY A 422 11.18 6.73 2.67
C GLY A 422 12.33 7.70 2.37
N ARG A 423 12.12 9.01 2.50
CA ARG A 423 13.19 10.02 2.35
C ARG A 423 14.20 9.92 3.50
N ILE A 424 13.76 9.68 4.73
CA ILE A 424 14.64 9.38 5.86
C ILE A 424 15.46 8.12 5.57
N ALA A 425 14.81 7.05 5.12
CA ALA A 425 15.48 5.79 4.77
C ALA A 425 16.58 5.99 3.71
N LYS A 426 16.34 6.82 2.68
CA LYS A 426 17.38 7.18 1.67
C LYS A 426 18.59 7.89 2.29
N GLN A 427 18.42 8.68 3.34
CA GLN A 427 19.53 9.30 4.04
C GLN A 427 20.26 8.32 4.97
N LEU A 428 19.57 7.33 5.49
CA LEU A 428 20.16 6.29 6.33
C LEU A 428 20.90 5.22 5.53
N TYR A 429 20.42 4.90 4.33
CA TYR A 429 20.95 3.82 3.48
C TYR A 429 21.28 4.31 2.07
N PRO A 430 22.32 5.14 1.91
CA PRO A 430 22.68 5.69 0.61
C PRO A 430 23.11 4.62 -0.43
N ASP A 431 23.54 3.44 0.03
CA ASP A 431 23.93 2.33 -0.84
C ASP A 431 22.75 1.40 -1.22
N ALA A 432 21.53 1.67 -0.71
CA ALA A 432 20.35 0.86 -1.01
C ALA A 432 19.50 1.50 -2.12
N ASP A 433 18.88 0.66 -2.93
CA ASP A 433 17.87 1.08 -3.92
C ASP A 433 16.50 1.16 -3.24
N ILE A 434 16.07 2.37 -2.91
CA ILE A 434 14.83 2.61 -2.17
C ILE A 434 13.80 3.29 -3.07
N SER A 435 12.68 2.61 -3.27
CA SER A 435 11.51 3.10 -3.99
C SER A 435 10.48 3.68 -3.02
N ILE A 436 10.10 4.96 -3.20
CA ILE A 436 9.06 5.62 -2.39
C ILE A 436 7.75 5.54 -3.15
N MET A 437 7.03 4.44 -2.97
CA MET A 437 5.75 4.13 -3.63
C MET A 437 5.08 2.95 -2.96
N GLY A 438 3.83 2.64 -3.33
CA GLY A 438 3.18 1.39 -2.92
C GLY A 438 3.87 0.17 -3.53
N TYR A 439 3.85 -0.95 -2.79
CA TYR A 439 4.48 -2.19 -3.28
C TYR A 439 3.85 -2.67 -4.59
N GLU A 440 2.55 -2.41 -4.79
CA GLU A 440 1.81 -2.70 -6.03
C GLU A 440 2.35 -1.95 -7.26
N ALA A 441 2.89 -0.74 -7.05
CA ALA A 441 3.41 0.09 -8.13
C ALA A 441 4.85 -0.28 -8.54
N THR A 442 5.53 -1.14 -7.79
CA THR A 442 6.91 -1.54 -8.10
C THR A 442 6.99 -2.46 -9.32
N LYS A 443 8.03 -2.27 -10.14
CA LYS A 443 8.30 -3.03 -11.38
C LYS A 443 9.55 -3.91 -11.25
N PHE A 444 9.68 -4.63 -10.14
CA PHE A 444 10.76 -5.61 -9.99
C PHE A 444 10.56 -6.79 -10.93
N GLU A 445 11.67 -7.35 -11.42
CA GLU A 445 11.65 -8.56 -12.23
C GLU A 445 11.33 -9.79 -11.37
N ASP A 446 10.56 -10.72 -11.91
CA ASP A 446 10.30 -12.01 -11.28
C ASP A 446 11.60 -12.79 -11.03
N ASN A 447 11.62 -13.60 -9.97
CA ASN A 447 12.77 -14.43 -9.60
C ASN A 447 14.09 -13.62 -9.47
N SER A 448 14.02 -12.41 -8.93
CA SER A 448 15.20 -11.53 -8.83
C SER A 448 15.82 -11.44 -7.44
N PHE A 449 15.10 -11.80 -6.37
CA PHE A 449 15.58 -11.65 -5.00
C PHE A 449 15.96 -12.98 -4.35
N ASP A 450 17.08 -12.99 -3.65
CA ASP A 450 17.54 -14.15 -2.88
C ASP A 450 16.86 -14.24 -1.51
N VAL A 451 16.59 -13.07 -0.90
CA VAL A 451 15.83 -12.93 0.35
C VAL A 451 14.84 -11.78 0.23
N ILE A 452 13.62 -12.02 0.70
CA ILE A 452 12.61 -10.98 0.89
C ILE A 452 12.19 -11.06 2.36
N LEU A 453 12.37 -9.97 3.10
CA LEU A 453 12.12 -9.93 4.53
C LEU A 453 11.47 -8.60 4.92
N GLY A 454 10.82 -8.56 6.07
CA GLY A 454 10.24 -7.32 6.57
C GLY A 454 9.10 -7.55 7.56
N ASN A 455 8.62 -6.46 8.14
CA ASN A 455 7.38 -6.41 8.91
C ASN A 455 6.29 -5.83 7.99
N ILE A 456 5.48 -6.70 7.39
CA ILE A 456 4.47 -6.29 6.41
C ILE A 456 3.25 -5.66 7.09
N PRO A 457 2.51 -4.76 6.42
CA PRO A 457 1.38 -4.08 7.03
C PRO A 457 0.25 -5.05 7.42
N PHE A 458 -0.36 -4.80 8.60
CA PHE A 458 -1.48 -5.59 9.15
C PHE A 458 -2.79 -4.83 8.98
N ASN A 459 -3.45 -4.96 7.85
CA ASN A 459 -4.72 -4.28 7.62
C ASN A 459 -5.63 -5.15 6.75
N SER A 460 -6.95 -4.93 6.87
CA SER A 460 -7.97 -5.58 6.05
C SER A 460 -8.23 -4.85 4.72
N VAL A 461 -7.44 -3.85 4.39
CA VAL A 461 -7.51 -3.14 3.10
C VAL A 461 -7.14 -4.09 1.97
N LYS A 462 -7.88 -4.04 0.88
CA LYS A 462 -7.59 -4.78 -0.34
C LYS A 462 -6.70 -3.96 -1.25
N ILE A 463 -5.72 -4.64 -1.87
CA ILE A 463 -4.80 -4.02 -2.81
C ILE A 463 -5.23 -4.34 -4.23
N TYR A 464 -5.29 -3.31 -5.07
CA TYR A 464 -5.54 -3.46 -6.49
C TYR A 464 -4.20 -3.55 -7.24
N ASP A 465 -3.92 -4.71 -7.80
CA ASP A 465 -2.82 -4.95 -8.74
C ASP A 465 -3.35 -5.86 -9.85
N ARG A 466 -3.34 -5.39 -11.08
CA ARG A 466 -3.91 -6.09 -12.25
C ARG A 466 -3.46 -7.57 -12.34
N ARG A 467 -2.24 -7.88 -11.92
CA ARG A 467 -1.68 -9.23 -11.96
C ARG A 467 -2.35 -10.18 -10.96
N TYR A 468 -2.86 -9.65 -9.85
CA TYR A 468 -3.33 -10.44 -8.71
C TYR A 468 -4.80 -10.19 -8.34
N ASN A 469 -5.52 -9.38 -9.12
CA ASN A 469 -6.90 -9.00 -8.83
C ASN A 469 -7.87 -10.18 -8.74
N ASP A 470 -7.63 -11.25 -9.53
CA ASP A 470 -8.46 -12.46 -9.47
C ASP A 470 -8.42 -13.15 -8.10
N LEU A 471 -7.36 -12.92 -7.33
CA LEU A 471 -7.20 -13.43 -5.97
C LEU A 471 -7.84 -12.50 -4.92
N ASN A 472 -8.17 -11.26 -5.28
CA ASN A 472 -8.77 -10.24 -4.43
C ASN A 472 -8.13 -10.17 -3.02
N PRO A 473 -6.79 -10.04 -2.92
CA PRO A 473 -6.04 -10.22 -1.69
C PRO A 473 -6.19 -9.04 -0.73
N TYR A 474 -6.23 -9.31 0.57
CA TYR A 474 -5.93 -8.29 1.56
C TYR A 474 -4.46 -7.87 1.48
N ILE A 475 -4.11 -6.69 2.01
CA ILE A 475 -2.75 -6.16 1.90
C ILE A 475 -1.68 -7.15 2.37
N HIS A 476 -1.89 -7.81 3.50
CA HIS A 476 -0.95 -8.81 4.02
C HIS A 476 -0.87 -10.07 3.14
N ASP A 477 -1.97 -10.50 2.52
CA ASP A 477 -1.99 -11.62 1.55
C ASP A 477 -1.19 -11.24 0.29
N TYR A 478 -1.41 -10.02 -0.19
CA TYR A 478 -0.74 -9.46 -1.37
C TYR A 478 0.78 -9.45 -1.23
N PHE A 479 1.29 -9.07 -0.05
CA PHE A 479 2.73 -9.08 0.19
C PHE A 479 3.33 -10.48 0.02
N PHE A 480 2.66 -11.54 0.51
CA PHE A 480 3.10 -12.91 0.27
C PHE A 480 3.02 -13.29 -1.21
N ILE A 481 1.88 -13.04 -1.85
CA ILE A 481 1.63 -13.44 -3.24
C ILE A 481 2.66 -12.81 -4.18
N LYS A 482 2.86 -11.50 -4.11
CA LYS A 482 3.84 -10.79 -4.95
C LYS A 482 5.27 -11.20 -4.64
N SER A 483 5.62 -11.39 -3.37
CA SER A 483 6.96 -11.81 -2.98
C SER A 483 7.30 -13.22 -3.46
N LEU A 484 6.31 -14.11 -3.56
CA LEU A 484 6.50 -15.43 -4.17
C LEU A 484 6.92 -15.33 -5.64
N ASP A 485 6.39 -14.38 -6.41
CA ASP A 485 6.83 -14.18 -7.79
C ASP A 485 8.23 -13.56 -7.87
N LEU A 486 8.54 -12.64 -6.97
CA LEU A 486 9.82 -11.92 -6.97
C LEU A 486 10.99 -12.73 -6.40
N ALA A 487 10.74 -13.68 -5.51
CA ALA A 487 11.77 -14.55 -4.95
C ALA A 487 12.32 -15.51 -6.01
N LYS A 488 13.65 -15.68 -6.05
CA LYS A 488 14.30 -16.71 -6.86
C LYS A 488 13.89 -18.11 -6.41
N PRO A 489 13.92 -19.13 -7.28
CA PRO A 489 13.87 -20.51 -6.83
C PRO A 489 14.94 -20.77 -5.74
N GLY A 490 14.52 -21.34 -4.61
CA GLY A 490 15.38 -21.52 -3.42
C GLY A 490 15.54 -20.26 -2.56
N GLY A 491 15.05 -19.11 -3.00
CA GLY A 491 15.04 -17.86 -2.23
C GLY A 491 14.12 -17.94 -1.02
N ILE A 492 14.45 -17.19 0.03
CA ILE A 492 13.74 -17.22 1.31
C ILE A 492 12.90 -15.97 1.50
N ILE A 493 11.66 -16.17 1.94
CA ILE A 493 10.76 -15.12 2.39
C ILE A 493 10.62 -15.22 3.90
N ALA A 494 10.88 -14.13 4.63
CA ALA A 494 10.82 -14.06 6.08
C ALA A 494 10.02 -12.84 6.52
N PHE A 495 8.72 -13.01 6.78
CA PHE A 495 7.83 -11.91 7.13
C PHE A 495 7.32 -11.98 8.56
N ILE A 496 7.36 -10.83 9.23
CA ILE A 496 6.51 -10.58 10.39
C ILE A 496 5.14 -10.18 9.85
N THR A 497 4.10 -10.85 10.30
CA THR A 497 2.73 -10.65 9.81
C THR A 497 1.70 -10.84 10.92
N SER A 498 0.47 -10.40 10.66
CA SER A 498 -0.67 -10.69 11.52
C SER A 498 -0.87 -12.21 11.68
N LYS A 499 -1.23 -12.65 12.89
CA LYS A 499 -1.65 -14.05 13.13
C LYS A 499 -2.76 -14.52 12.19
N GLY A 500 -3.51 -13.59 11.57
CA GLY A 500 -4.58 -13.90 10.63
C GLY A 500 -4.12 -14.68 9.40
N ILE A 501 -2.85 -14.58 8.99
CA ILE A 501 -2.30 -15.42 7.91
C ILE A 501 -2.37 -16.90 8.27
N MET A 502 -1.96 -17.24 9.48
CA MET A 502 -1.95 -18.63 9.94
C MET A 502 -3.34 -19.08 10.45
N ASP A 503 -4.08 -18.23 11.16
CA ASP A 503 -5.29 -18.62 11.90
C ASP A 503 -6.61 -18.46 11.12
N ARG A 504 -6.60 -17.83 9.95
CA ARG A 504 -7.83 -17.62 9.17
C ARG A 504 -8.48 -18.98 8.82
N LYS A 505 -9.80 -19.08 9.00
CA LYS A 505 -10.57 -20.30 8.65
C LYS A 505 -10.52 -20.60 7.15
N ASP A 506 -10.46 -19.56 6.31
CA ASP A 506 -10.25 -19.69 4.89
C ASP A 506 -8.78 -20.09 4.63
N GLU A 507 -8.58 -21.25 4.05
CA GLU A 507 -7.27 -21.88 3.80
C GLU A 507 -6.69 -21.49 2.45
N SER A 508 -7.44 -20.82 1.59
CA SER A 508 -7.10 -20.58 0.17
C SER A 508 -5.74 -19.89 -0.02
N LEU A 509 -5.40 -18.91 0.81
CA LEU A 509 -4.08 -18.27 0.77
C LEU A 509 -2.97 -19.25 1.15
N ARG A 510 -3.15 -20.05 2.21
CA ARG A 510 -2.15 -21.02 2.67
C ARG A 510 -1.96 -22.14 1.65
N GLU A 511 -3.04 -22.61 1.01
CA GLU A 511 -2.96 -23.53 -0.14
C GLU A 511 -2.20 -22.89 -1.32
N TYR A 512 -2.48 -21.62 -1.63
CA TYR A 512 -1.74 -20.89 -2.67
C TYR A 512 -0.24 -20.86 -2.35
N ILE A 513 0.11 -20.42 -1.14
CA ILE A 513 1.52 -20.37 -0.70
C ILE A 513 2.17 -21.76 -0.78
N ALA A 514 1.49 -22.82 -0.31
CA ALA A 514 2.03 -24.18 -0.28
C ALA A 514 2.39 -24.73 -1.67
N ARG A 515 1.64 -24.31 -2.70
CA ARG A 515 1.96 -24.69 -4.10
C ARG A 515 3.25 -24.03 -4.59
N TRP A 516 3.51 -22.78 -4.17
CA TRP A 516 4.61 -21.96 -4.67
C TRP A 516 5.85 -22.01 -3.78
N ALA A 517 5.70 -22.35 -2.51
CA ALA A 517 6.79 -22.37 -1.54
C ALA A 517 6.71 -23.58 -0.60
N GLU A 518 7.86 -24.00 -0.12
CA GLU A 518 8.02 -24.85 1.03
C GLU A 518 7.86 -24.01 2.29
N PHE A 519 7.04 -24.47 3.23
CA PHE A 519 6.88 -23.83 4.52
C PHE A 519 7.99 -24.35 5.46
N ILE A 520 8.97 -23.49 5.76
CA ILE A 520 10.06 -23.82 6.70
C ILE A 520 9.51 -23.85 8.13
N GLY A 521 8.64 -22.89 8.47
CA GLY A 521 7.97 -22.81 9.75
C GLY A 521 7.52 -21.41 10.10
N ALA A 522 6.91 -21.28 11.28
CA ALA A 522 6.48 -20.01 11.83
C ALA A 522 6.75 -19.93 13.33
N ILE A 523 7.01 -18.73 13.85
CA ILE A 523 7.15 -18.44 15.27
C ILE A 523 6.08 -17.44 15.65
N ARG A 524 5.22 -17.78 16.61
CA ARG A 524 4.18 -16.88 17.12
C ARG A 524 4.71 -16.04 18.26
N LEU A 525 4.71 -14.74 18.07
CA LEU A 525 5.17 -13.76 19.05
C LEU A 525 4.09 -13.49 20.10
N PRO A 526 4.48 -13.13 21.35
CA PRO A 526 3.52 -12.70 22.34
C PRO A 526 2.90 -11.36 21.95
N ASN A 527 1.68 -11.11 22.43
CA ASN A 527 0.96 -9.86 22.14
C ASN A 527 1.69 -8.59 22.61
N THR A 528 2.67 -8.73 23.50
CA THR A 528 3.50 -7.64 24.02
C THR A 528 4.75 -7.36 23.19
N ALA A 529 5.05 -8.16 22.16
CA ALA A 529 6.27 -8.03 21.36
C ALA A 529 6.49 -6.66 20.70
N PHE A 530 5.42 -5.92 20.44
CA PHE A 530 5.47 -4.58 19.84
C PHE A 530 5.07 -3.46 20.80
N LYS A 531 4.79 -3.79 22.07
CA LYS A 531 4.25 -2.84 23.05
C LYS A 531 5.21 -1.69 23.34
N ALA A 532 6.49 -1.97 23.44
CA ALA A 532 7.51 -0.95 23.76
C ALA A 532 7.62 0.11 22.66
N LEU A 533 7.66 -0.31 21.38
CA LEU A 533 7.85 0.61 20.26
C LEU A 533 6.53 1.13 19.70
N ALA A 534 5.55 0.28 19.51
CA ALA A 534 4.28 0.63 18.85
C ALA A 534 3.15 0.99 19.83
N GLY A 535 3.28 0.64 21.13
CA GLY A 535 2.26 0.92 22.15
C GLY A 535 0.99 0.10 22.00
N THR A 536 1.02 -1.00 21.23
CA THR A 536 -0.13 -1.87 20.95
C THR A 536 0.12 -3.29 21.39
N ASP A 537 -0.93 -3.96 21.85
CA ASP A 537 -0.94 -5.38 22.19
C ASP A 537 -1.47 -6.18 20.99
N VAL A 538 -0.57 -6.71 20.15
CA VAL A 538 -0.92 -7.47 18.95
C VAL A 538 -0.13 -8.77 18.87
N THR A 539 -0.82 -9.91 18.67
CA THR A 539 -0.18 -11.19 18.38
C THR A 539 0.16 -11.25 16.90
N ALA A 540 1.43 -11.51 16.60
CA ALA A 540 1.96 -11.61 15.26
C ALA A 540 2.73 -12.93 15.07
N ASP A 541 2.95 -13.30 13.82
CA ASP A 541 3.72 -14.49 13.43
C ASP A 541 4.94 -14.07 12.60
N VAL A 542 6.09 -14.70 12.83
CA VAL A 542 7.23 -14.67 11.91
C VAL A 542 7.14 -15.92 11.05
N VAL A 543 6.90 -15.75 9.76
CA VAL A 543 6.69 -16.85 8.81
C VAL A 543 7.90 -16.97 7.89
N PHE A 544 8.43 -18.18 7.73
CA PHE A 544 9.57 -18.51 6.88
C PHE A 544 9.14 -19.45 5.75
N LEU A 545 9.39 -19.04 4.51
CA LEU A 545 9.07 -19.79 3.30
C LEU A 545 10.31 -19.90 2.41
N LYS A 546 10.47 -21.04 1.71
CA LYS A 546 11.47 -21.23 0.66
C LYS A 546 10.76 -21.39 -0.68
N LYS A 547 11.05 -20.53 -1.63
CA LYS A 547 10.43 -20.56 -2.97
C LYS A 547 10.79 -21.85 -3.69
N ARG A 548 9.77 -22.58 -4.20
CA ARG A 548 9.97 -23.78 -5.02
C ARG A 548 10.49 -23.41 -6.42
N ALA A 549 11.25 -24.31 -7.02
CA ALA A 549 11.65 -24.17 -8.43
C ALA A 549 10.46 -24.36 -9.38
N GLN A 550 9.50 -25.19 -9.00
CA GLN A 550 8.25 -25.45 -9.72
C GLN A 550 7.11 -25.53 -8.72
N THR A 551 5.91 -25.19 -9.16
CA THR A 551 4.71 -25.37 -8.35
C THR A 551 4.36 -26.84 -8.22
N ILE A 552 3.73 -27.19 -7.10
CA ILE A 552 3.24 -28.53 -6.83
C ILE A 552 1.70 -28.54 -6.79
N GLU A 553 1.12 -29.68 -7.09
CA GLU A 553 -0.28 -29.96 -6.79
C GLU A 553 -0.39 -30.46 -5.35
N LEU A 554 -1.38 -29.94 -4.63
CA LEU A 554 -1.61 -30.35 -3.23
C LEU A 554 -2.53 -31.58 -3.20
N ASP A 555 -2.14 -32.58 -2.44
CA ASP A 555 -3.04 -33.67 -2.08
C ASP A 555 -4.04 -33.19 -1.00
N ARG A 556 -5.27 -32.91 -1.42
CA ARG A 556 -6.34 -32.47 -0.53
C ARG A 556 -6.74 -33.48 0.54
N MET A 557 -6.32 -34.73 0.41
CA MET A 557 -6.57 -35.75 1.43
C MET A 557 -5.51 -35.74 2.53
N ASN A 558 -4.34 -35.13 2.26
CA ASN A 558 -3.19 -35.11 3.16
C ASN A 558 -2.53 -33.71 3.13
N LEU A 559 -3.30 -32.67 3.47
CA LEU A 559 -2.76 -31.31 3.54
C LEU A 559 -1.75 -31.18 4.69
N PRO A 560 -0.66 -30.42 4.50
CA PRO A 560 0.24 -30.06 5.60
C PRO A 560 -0.51 -29.37 6.76
N SER A 561 -0.14 -29.68 8.00
CA SER A 561 -0.83 -29.20 9.21
C SER A 561 -0.90 -27.66 9.30
N TRP A 562 0.07 -26.95 8.73
CA TRP A 562 0.09 -25.49 8.74
C TRP A 562 -0.96 -24.83 7.82
N ILE A 563 -1.60 -25.61 6.94
CA ILE A 563 -2.72 -25.11 6.12
C ILE A 563 -4.00 -25.07 6.97
N GLU A 564 -4.15 -25.99 7.90
CA GLU A 564 -5.38 -26.21 8.65
C GLU A 564 -5.44 -25.37 9.94
N THR A 565 -6.65 -24.92 10.28
CA THR A 565 -6.97 -24.32 11.58
C THR A 565 -7.78 -25.31 12.39
N ASP A 566 -7.44 -25.51 13.66
CA ASP A 566 -8.08 -26.50 14.51
C ASP A 566 -8.56 -25.90 15.83
N LEU A 567 -9.69 -26.41 16.36
CA LEU A 567 -10.27 -25.98 17.62
C LEU A 567 -9.56 -26.66 18.80
N ASP A 568 -8.97 -25.88 19.69
CA ASP A 568 -8.58 -26.35 21.02
C ASP A 568 -9.82 -26.42 21.90
N ARG A 569 -10.35 -27.62 22.08
CA ARG A 569 -11.58 -27.86 22.86
C ARG A 569 -11.41 -27.60 24.36
N SER A 570 -10.18 -27.60 24.88
CA SER A 570 -9.91 -27.32 26.29
C SER A 570 -10.07 -25.83 26.63
N LYS A 571 -9.74 -24.97 25.68
CA LYS A 571 -9.75 -23.50 25.78
C LYS A 571 -10.86 -22.85 24.95
N TRP A 572 -11.55 -23.62 24.11
CA TRP A 572 -12.58 -23.15 23.16
C TRP A 572 -12.06 -22.05 22.21
N ILE A 573 -10.78 -22.15 21.80
CA ILE A 573 -10.14 -21.24 20.85
C ILE A 573 -9.68 -21.99 19.62
N ALA A 574 -9.77 -21.34 18.45
CA ALA A 574 -9.26 -21.89 17.20
C ALA A 574 -7.99 -21.15 16.78
N TYR A 575 -6.95 -21.90 16.42
CA TYR A 575 -5.72 -21.37 15.85
C TYR A 575 -5.04 -22.44 14.99
N ASN A 576 -4.01 -22.04 14.24
CA ASN A 576 -3.37 -22.92 13.29
C ASN A 576 -2.83 -24.20 13.92
N ARG A 577 -3.11 -25.34 13.27
CA ARG A 577 -2.72 -26.67 13.73
C ARG A 577 -1.21 -26.81 13.88
N TYR A 578 -0.43 -26.16 13.05
CA TYR A 578 1.03 -26.14 13.15
C TYR A 578 1.52 -25.79 14.58
N PHE A 579 0.94 -24.77 15.21
CA PHE A 579 1.34 -24.37 16.57
C PHE A 579 0.89 -25.36 17.66
N LYS A 580 -0.11 -26.18 17.39
CA LYS A 580 -0.48 -27.28 18.29
C LYS A 580 0.51 -28.42 18.21
N ASP A 581 0.94 -28.74 16.98
CA ASP A 581 1.91 -29.80 16.72
C ASP A 581 3.34 -29.36 17.13
N ASN A 582 3.57 -28.05 17.26
CA ASN A 582 4.86 -27.43 17.53
C ASN A 582 4.77 -26.36 18.62
N PRO A 583 4.46 -26.71 19.87
CA PRO A 583 4.24 -25.75 20.94
C PRO A 583 5.47 -24.90 21.29
N GLU A 584 6.68 -25.35 20.98
CA GLU A 584 7.92 -24.60 21.15
C GLU A 584 8.04 -23.40 20.18
N MET A 585 7.17 -23.32 19.18
CA MET A 585 7.05 -22.17 18.28
C MET A 585 6.12 -21.08 18.83
N LEU A 586 5.48 -21.30 19.97
CA LEU A 586 4.67 -20.31 20.68
C LEU A 586 5.54 -19.58 21.70
N MET A 587 5.69 -18.27 21.55
CA MET A 587 6.39 -17.42 22.53
C MET A 587 5.43 -16.97 23.65
N GLY A 588 4.64 -17.92 24.15
CA GLY A 588 3.65 -17.71 25.19
C GLY A 588 2.53 -18.74 25.13
N GLU A 589 1.45 -18.48 25.87
CA GLU A 589 0.28 -19.34 25.91
C GLU A 589 -0.86 -18.74 25.06
N MET A 590 -1.51 -19.58 24.25
CA MET A 590 -2.71 -19.18 23.53
C MET A 590 -3.90 -19.09 24.47
N VAL A 591 -4.54 -17.92 24.51
CA VAL A 591 -5.70 -17.63 25.35
C VAL A 591 -6.83 -17.01 24.52
N SER A 592 -8.06 -17.12 25.03
CA SER A 592 -9.17 -16.32 24.52
C SER A 592 -8.92 -14.85 24.86
N SER A 593 -9.14 -13.98 23.89
CA SER A 593 -9.05 -12.54 24.10
C SER A 593 -10.23 -11.86 23.41
N ARG A 594 -10.54 -10.64 23.81
CA ARG A 594 -11.43 -9.81 23.02
C ARG A 594 -10.67 -9.32 21.78
N ASN A 595 -11.31 -9.44 20.62
CA ASN A 595 -10.76 -8.80 19.42
C ASN A 595 -10.85 -7.27 19.57
N MET A 596 -10.24 -6.51 18.64
CA MET A 596 -10.28 -5.05 18.68
C MET A 596 -11.70 -4.46 18.58
N TYR A 597 -12.70 -5.27 18.20
CA TYR A 597 -14.13 -4.93 18.14
C TYR A 597 -14.90 -5.37 19.40
N GLY A 598 -14.20 -5.89 20.43
CA GLY A 598 -14.82 -6.29 21.69
C GLY A 598 -15.48 -7.67 21.70
N ASN A 599 -15.45 -8.42 20.59
CA ASN A 599 -16.00 -9.78 20.51
C ASN A 599 -15.10 -10.79 21.23
N GLU A 600 -15.69 -11.77 21.91
CA GLU A 600 -14.96 -12.81 22.67
C GLU A 600 -14.30 -13.89 21.78
N ASP A 601 -14.46 -13.81 20.45
CA ASP A 601 -13.91 -14.76 19.49
C ASP A 601 -12.42 -14.55 19.17
N GLY A 602 -11.80 -13.52 19.75
CA GLY A 602 -10.39 -13.22 19.57
C GLY A 602 -9.48 -14.20 20.30
N THR A 603 -8.25 -14.35 19.81
CA THR A 603 -7.18 -15.10 20.45
C THR A 603 -5.95 -14.25 20.62
N ALA A 604 -5.17 -14.48 21.67
CA ALA A 604 -3.87 -13.85 21.89
C ALA A 604 -2.85 -14.89 22.35
N CYS A 605 -1.58 -14.65 22.01
CA CYS A 605 -0.46 -15.33 22.62
C CYS A 605 0.06 -14.44 23.75
N VAL A 606 0.01 -14.93 24.98
CA VAL A 606 0.39 -14.17 26.18
C VAL A 606 1.60 -14.81 26.82
N ALA A 607 2.67 -14.04 26.97
CA ALA A 607 3.88 -14.49 27.66
C ALA A 607 3.67 -14.48 29.18
N PRO A 608 4.23 -15.46 29.94
CA PRO A 608 4.34 -15.41 31.39
C PRO A 608 5.13 -14.16 31.88
N GLU A 609 4.95 -13.78 33.17
CA GLU A 609 5.59 -12.56 33.72
C GLU A 609 7.13 -12.56 33.61
N ASP A 610 7.79 -13.70 33.79
CA ASP A 610 9.26 -13.83 33.74
C ASP A 610 9.76 -14.43 32.42
N PHE A 611 9.05 -14.20 31.32
CA PHE A 611 9.36 -14.83 30.02
C PHE A 611 10.52 -14.11 29.33
N ASP A 612 11.64 -14.81 29.15
CA ASP A 612 12.77 -14.35 28.34
C ASP A 612 12.51 -14.65 26.85
N LEU A 613 11.98 -13.63 26.13
CA LEU A 613 11.66 -13.73 24.73
C LEU A 613 12.91 -14.08 23.88
N ASN A 614 14.08 -13.49 24.15
CA ASN A 614 15.30 -13.71 23.37
C ASN A 614 15.80 -15.15 23.52
N GLN A 615 15.74 -15.72 24.73
CA GLN A 615 16.11 -17.11 24.93
C GLN A 615 15.18 -18.06 24.17
N HIS A 616 13.87 -17.83 24.23
CA HIS A 616 12.87 -18.70 23.57
C HIS A 616 12.94 -18.56 22.04
N LEU A 617 13.15 -17.35 21.51
CA LEU A 617 13.37 -17.13 20.07
C LEU A 617 14.63 -17.87 19.59
N THR A 618 15.71 -17.85 20.38
CA THR A 618 16.92 -18.64 20.08
C THR A 618 16.61 -20.12 19.95
N GLN A 619 15.87 -20.69 20.91
CA GLN A 619 15.48 -22.10 20.90
C GLN A 619 14.54 -22.44 19.74
N ALA A 620 13.58 -21.56 19.44
CA ALA A 620 12.67 -21.73 18.31
C ALA A 620 13.42 -21.75 16.96
N VAL A 621 14.37 -20.84 16.76
CA VAL A 621 15.21 -20.80 15.56
C VAL A 621 16.07 -22.06 15.43
N ASP A 622 16.67 -22.55 16.53
CA ASP A 622 17.46 -23.79 16.52
C ASP A 622 16.56 -25.02 16.22
N SER A 623 15.33 -25.04 16.71
CA SER A 623 14.34 -26.09 16.40
C SER A 623 13.88 -26.06 14.94
N LEU A 624 13.65 -24.86 14.36
CA LEU A 624 13.35 -24.71 12.94
C LEU A 624 14.48 -25.25 12.08
N TYR A 625 15.73 -24.93 12.40
CA TYR A 625 16.88 -25.42 11.68
C TYR A 625 17.01 -26.94 11.72
N ALA A 626 16.80 -27.55 12.89
CA ALA A 626 16.86 -29.00 13.05
C ALA A 626 15.83 -29.73 12.17
N ARG A 627 14.64 -29.15 11.98
CA ARG A 627 13.60 -29.66 11.08
C ARG A 627 13.96 -29.47 9.62
N PHE A 628 14.37 -28.26 9.26
CA PHE A 628 14.77 -27.90 7.90
C PHE A 628 15.88 -28.82 7.37
N THR A 629 16.79 -29.30 8.23
CA THR A 629 17.88 -30.21 7.86
C THR A 629 17.53 -31.71 7.98
N ALA A 630 16.43 -32.03 8.69
CA ALA A 630 16.00 -33.43 8.87
C ALA A 630 15.11 -33.94 7.73
N GLU A 631 14.46 -33.05 7.00
CA GLU A 631 13.71 -33.40 5.77
C GLU A 631 14.70 -33.39 4.61
N PRO A 632 15.09 -34.57 4.06
CA PRO A 632 15.90 -34.59 2.83
C PRO A 632 15.06 -33.97 1.72
N ASP A 633 15.68 -33.12 0.89
CA ASP A 633 15.11 -32.71 -0.40
C ASP A 633 14.58 -33.99 -1.09
N GLU A 634 13.26 -34.16 -1.17
CA GLU A 634 12.70 -35.15 -2.06
C GLU A 634 13.03 -34.69 -3.47
N GLU A 635 14.15 -35.21 -3.99
CA GLU A 635 14.44 -35.22 -5.42
C GLU A 635 13.25 -35.92 -6.12
N ILE A 636 12.40 -35.13 -6.77
CA ILE A 636 11.46 -35.61 -7.77
C ILE A 636 11.91 -35.12 -9.14
#